data_ce370a2f2fc06123420636731cb5897a
#
_entry.id   ce370a2f2fc06123420636731cb5897a
#
_cell.length_a   1.000
_cell.length_b   1.000
_cell.length_c   1.000
_cell.angle_alpha   90.00
_cell.angle_beta   90.00
_cell.angle_gamma   90.00
#
_symmetry.space_group_name_H-M   'P 1'
#
loop_
_entity.id
_entity.type
_entity.pdbx_description
1 polymer ?
#
loop_
_entity_poly.entity_id
_entity_poly.type
_entity_poly.pdbx_seq_one_letter_code
_entity_poly.pdbx_strand_id
1 'polypeptide(L)'
;MFDRMIKKFVKDADNVDNPAVRERYGVFSGIVGIILNVLLSLAKITVGLVVGAISILSDGVNNLSDAASSVVTLLGFKLAGKKADKQHPFGHGRMEYFAGLIVSAIIIIVAIELAVSSVKKIAAGETTDYSSTKLFAISLTVLGVSILVKLWMTLFNRKIAKKINSVANGATALDSLSDCVATAVVILCAILSKFIKGVPLDGIAGLLVAIFIAYTGASSLKSIADLLLGAPPD
;
A
#
# COMPACT_ATOMS: atom_id res chain seq x y z
N MET A 1 -15.66 -2.30 19.34
CA MET A 1 -15.01 -3.40 18.61
C MET A 1 -13.48 -3.24 18.63
N PHE A 2 -12.91 -2.15 18.10
CA PHE A 2 -11.45 -1.91 18.07
C PHE A 2 -10.75 -1.98 19.42
N ASP A 3 -11.33 -1.36 20.49
CA ASP A 3 -10.70 -1.33 21.82
C ASP A 3 -10.53 -2.74 22.40
N ARG A 4 -11.52 -3.61 22.19
CA ARG A 4 -11.47 -4.98 22.67
C ARG A 4 -10.39 -5.79 21.94
N MET A 5 -10.22 -5.56 20.62
CA MET A 5 -9.16 -6.15 19.81
C MET A 5 -7.79 -5.64 20.26
N ILE A 6 -7.63 -4.32 20.40
CA ILE A 6 -6.37 -3.70 20.82
C ILE A 6 -5.95 -4.21 22.21
N LYS A 7 -6.85 -4.21 23.20
CA LYS A 7 -6.55 -4.69 24.56
C LYS A 7 -6.14 -6.17 24.62
N LYS A 8 -6.52 -6.97 23.62
CA LYS A 8 -6.10 -8.38 23.53
C LYS A 8 -4.64 -8.54 23.08
N PHE A 9 -4.15 -7.64 22.23
CA PHE A 9 -2.82 -7.74 21.61
C PHE A 9 -1.80 -6.73 22.16
N VAL A 10 -2.25 -5.61 22.69
CA VAL A 10 -1.40 -4.57 23.29
C VAL A 10 -1.52 -4.65 24.82
N LYS A 11 -0.44 -5.11 25.46
CA LYS A 11 -0.34 -5.17 26.91
C LYS A 11 -0.32 -3.76 27.48
N ASP A 12 -1.06 -3.52 28.56
CA ASP A 12 -1.18 -2.22 29.25
C ASP A 12 -1.77 -1.10 28.35
N ALA A 13 -2.68 -1.44 27.43
CA ALA A 13 -3.23 -0.59 26.38
C ALA A 13 -3.88 0.73 26.88
N ASP A 14 -4.18 0.86 28.17
CA ASP A 14 -4.76 2.07 28.74
C ASP A 14 -3.68 3.10 29.15
N ASN A 15 -2.42 2.67 29.34
CA ASN A 15 -1.31 3.55 29.73
C ASN A 15 -0.59 4.12 28.49
N VAL A 16 -1.26 5.00 27.76
CA VAL A 16 -0.75 5.57 26.48
C VAL A 16 0.38 6.59 26.67
N ASP A 17 0.62 7.07 27.88
CA ASP A 17 1.74 7.99 28.19
C ASP A 17 3.09 7.25 28.23
N ASN A 18 3.06 5.92 28.40
CA ASN A 18 4.27 5.09 28.36
C ASN A 18 4.77 4.89 26.92
N PRO A 19 6.01 5.31 26.59
CA PRO A 19 6.58 5.16 25.26
C PRO A 19 6.57 3.71 24.74
N ALA A 20 6.80 2.72 25.62
CA ALA A 20 6.77 1.31 25.24
C ALA A 20 5.36 0.82 24.86
N VAL A 21 4.31 1.41 25.41
CA VAL A 21 2.92 1.09 25.03
C VAL A 21 2.61 1.73 23.68
N ARG A 22 3.05 2.97 23.43
CA ARG A 22 2.90 3.65 22.13
C ARG A 22 3.60 2.87 21.03
N GLU A 23 4.81 2.37 21.26
CA GLU A 23 5.54 1.52 20.32
C GLU A 23 4.75 0.25 19.99
N ARG A 24 4.20 -0.44 21.01
CA ARG A 24 3.35 -1.65 20.79
C ARG A 24 2.12 -1.36 19.93
N TYR A 25 1.50 -0.19 20.10
CA TYR A 25 0.39 0.24 19.23
C TYR A 25 0.84 0.39 17.77
N GLY A 26 1.99 1.04 17.53
CA GLY A 26 2.56 1.23 16.21
C GLY A 26 2.92 -0.11 15.54
N VAL A 27 3.62 -0.99 16.27
CA VAL A 27 3.97 -2.33 15.78
C VAL A 27 2.73 -3.16 15.47
N PHE A 28 1.73 -3.16 16.34
CA PHE A 28 0.49 -3.89 16.12
C PHE A 28 -0.27 -3.39 14.89
N SER A 29 -0.42 -2.07 14.74
CA SER A 29 -1.07 -1.50 13.55
C SER A 29 -0.31 -1.79 12.27
N GLY A 30 1.02 -1.73 12.31
CA GLY A 30 1.88 -2.06 11.17
C GLY A 30 1.74 -3.51 10.74
N ILE A 31 1.78 -4.47 11.66
CA ILE A 31 1.60 -5.91 11.36
C ILE A 31 0.21 -6.17 10.75
N VAL A 32 -0.84 -5.59 11.32
CA VAL A 32 -2.21 -5.71 10.79
C VAL A 32 -2.28 -5.13 9.37
N GLY A 33 -1.66 -3.97 9.14
CA GLY A 33 -1.58 -3.33 7.84
C GLY A 33 -0.87 -4.21 6.80
N ILE A 34 0.29 -4.79 7.15
CA ILE A 34 1.05 -5.69 6.26
C ILE A 34 0.21 -6.90 5.87
N ILE A 35 -0.38 -7.59 6.84
CA ILE A 35 -1.17 -8.80 6.58
C ILE A 35 -2.33 -8.49 5.65
N LEU A 36 -3.09 -7.43 5.92
CA LEU A 36 -4.25 -7.07 5.11
C LEU A 36 -3.84 -6.62 3.70
N ASN A 37 -2.79 -5.81 3.57
CA ASN A 37 -2.31 -5.37 2.26
C ASN A 37 -1.77 -6.54 1.43
N VAL A 38 -1.06 -7.50 2.02
CA VAL A 38 -0.61 -8.72 1.33
C VAL A 38 -1.79 -9.55 0.85
N LEU A 39 -2.79 -9.77 1.69
CA LEU A 39 -3.98 -10.54 1.32
C LEU A 39 -4.77 -9.88 0.19
N LEU A 40 -4.97 -8.56 0.27
CA LEU A 40 -5.64 -7.79 -0.77
C LEU A 40 -4.84 -7.79 -2.08
N SER A 41 -3.52 -7.62 -2.00
CA SER A 41 -2.63 -7.68 -3.15
C SER A 41 -2.73 -9.03 -3.86
N LEU A 42 -2.58 -10.13 -3.14
CA LEU A 42 -2.67 -11.47 -3.71
C LEU A 42 -4.03 -11.71 -4.41
N ALA A 43 -5.12 -11.32 -3.76
CA ALA A 43 -6.46 -11.46 -4.34
C ALA A 43 -6.62 -10.63 -5.63
N LYS A 44 -6.22 -9.34 -5.62
CA LYS A 44 -6.32 -8.45 -6.77
C LYS A 44 -5.40 -8.87 -7.90
N ILE A 45 -4.14 -9.23 -7.62
CA ILE A 45 -3.19 -9.69 -8.63
C ILE A 45 -3.71 -10.95 -9.32
N THR A 46 -4.20 -11.92 -8.53
CA THR A 46 -4.75 -13.16 -9.09
C THR A 46 -5.93 -12.87 -10.01
N VAL A 47 -6.89 -12.06 -9.57
CA VAL A 47 -8.05 -11.69 -10.39
C VAL A 47 -7.64 -10.88 -11.62
N GLY A 48 -6.74 -9.90 -11.45
CA GLY A 48 -6.24 -9.07 -12.55
C GLY A 48 -5.57 -9.90 -13.65
N LEU A 49 -4.76 -10.91 -13.28
CA LEU A 49 -4.13 -11.83 -14.23
C LEU A 49 -5.15 -12.74 -14.93
N VAL A 50 -6.10 -13.31 -14.18
CA VAL A 50 -7.11 -14.24 -14.74
C VAL A 50 -8.06 -13.54 -15.70
N VAL A 51 -8.43 -12.28 -15.40
CA VAL A 51 -9.35 -11.48 -16.21
C VAL A 51 -8.63 -10.72 -17.34
N GLY A 52 -7.30 -10.57 -17.23
CA GLY A 52 -6.52 -9.71 -18.12
C GLY A 52 -6.77 -8.21 -17.90
N ALA A 53 -7.23 -7.83 -16.68
CA ALA A 53 -7.54 -6.46 -16.31
C ALA A 53 -6.31 -5.78 -15.69
N ILE A 54 -5.66 -4.90 -16.46
CA ILE A 54 -4.43 -4.23 -16.03
C ILE A 54 -4.68 -3.24 -14.89
N SER A 55 -5.87 -2.64 -14.83
CA SER A 55 -6.25 -1.74 -13.75
C SER A 55 -6.35 -2.47 -12.41
N ILE A 56 -6.92 -3.69 -12.39
CA ILE A 56 -7.02 -4.51 -11.17
C ILE A 56 -5.63 -5.01 -10.76
N LEU A 57 -4.80 -5.38 -11.73
CA LEU A 57 -3.41 -5.78 -11.49
C LEU A 57 -2.61 -4.63 -10.86
N SER A 58 -2.71 -3.43 -11.43
CA SER A 58 -2.03 -2.22 -10.92
C SER A 58 -2.48 -1.90 -9.48
N ASP A 59 -3.77 -1.96 -9.20
CA ASP A 59 -4.32 -1.73 -7.85
C ASP A 59 -3.85 -2.81 -6.84
N GLY A 60 -3.67 -4.06 -7.30
CA GLY A 60 -3.05 -5.14 -6.52
C GLY A 60 -1.57 -4.87 -6.21
N VAL A 61 -0.81 -4.38 -7.18
CA VAL A 61 0.60 -3.98 -7.00
C VAL A 61 0.72 -2.78 -6.06
N ASN A 62 -0.20 -1.81 -6.12
CA ASN A 62 -0.23 -0.72 -5.15
C ASN A 62 -0.30 -1.25 -3.70
N ASN A 63 -1.23 -2.16 -3.41
CA ASN A 63 -1.33 -2.77 -2.08
C ASN A 63 -0.07 -3.56 -1.68
N LEU A 64 0.63 -4.18 -2.64
CA LEU A 64 1.92 -4.84 -2.37
C LEU A 64 3.00 -3.82 -2.01
N SER A 65 3.01 -2.67 -2.67
CA SER A 65 3.93 -1.56 -2.39
C SER A 65 3.74 -1.02 -0.97
N ASP A 66 2.49 -0.87 -0.52
CA ASP A 66 2.14 -0.45 0.84
C ASP A 66 2.63 -1.47 1.88
N ALA A 67 2.44 -2.76 1.60
CA ALA A 67 2.93 -3.83 2.46
C ALA A 67 4.46 -3.81 2.54
N ALA A 68 5.15 -3.67 1.40
CA ALA A 68 6.61 -3.63 1.33
C ALA A 68 7.18 -2.43 2.10
N SER A 69 6.61 -1.24 1.93
CA SER A 69 6.98 -0.02 2.66
C SER A 69 6.81 -0.20 4.18
N SER A 70 5.70 -0.83 4.59
CA SER A 70 5.43 -1.13 6.00
C SER A 70 6.43 -2.14 6.59
N VAL A 71 6.80 -3.18 5.83
CA VAL A 71 7.83 -4.17 6.23
C VAL A 71 9.18 -3.49 6.40
N VAL A 72 9.58 -2.63 5.45
CA VAL A 72 10.84 -1.89 5.53
C VAL A 72 10.88 -1.03 6.78
N THR A 73 9.80 -0.31 7.07
CA THR A 73 9.69 0.51 8.28
C THR A 73 9.85 -0.32 9.55
N LEU A 74 9.15 -1.46 9.67
CA LEU A 74 9.28 -2.34 10.84
C LEU A 74 10.67 -2.98 10.97
N LEU A 75 11.26 -3.44 9.86
CA LEU A 75 12.62 -4.00 9.86
C LEU A 75 13.65 -2.93 10.18
N GLY A 76 13.45 -1.73 9.67
CA GLY A 76 14.31 -0.59 9.93
C GLY A 76 14.39 -0.25 11.41
N PHE A 77 13.26 -0.15 12.09
CA PHE A 77 13.25 0.04 13.55
C PHE A 77 13.98 -1.09 14.30
N LYS A 78 13.82 -2.33 13.86
CA LYS A 78 14.50 -3.48 14.47
C LYS A 78 16.00 -3.48 14.25
N LEU A 79 16.46 -3.11 13.05
CA LEU A 79 17.88 -3.03 12.70
C LEU A 79 18.56 -1.82 13.33
N ALA A 80 17.88 -0.67 13.37
CA ALA A 80 18.38 0.55 14.01
C ALA A 80 18.67 0.33 15.51
N GLY A 81 17.94 -0.56 16.17
CA GLY A 81 18.17 -0.95 17.57
C GLY A 81 19.40 -1.85 17.80
N LYS A 82 20.06 -2.35 16.74
CA LYS A 82 21.24 -3.20 16.85
C LYS A 82 22.46 -2.36 17.24
N LYS A 83 23.13 -2.78 18.32
CA LYS A 83 24.32 -2.09 18.85
C LYS A 83 25.45 -2.05 17.81
N ALA A 84 26.30 -1.02 17.93
CA ALA A 84 27.54 -0.90 17.16
C ALA A 84 28.41 -2.16 17.32
N ASP A 85 29.03 -2.60 16.24
CA ASP A 85 30.00 -3.69 16.20
C ASP A 85 31.36 -3.20 15.66
N LYS A 86 32.36 -4.11 15.59
CA LYS A 86 33.70 -3.74 15.11
C LYS A 86 33.75 -3.28 13.65
N GLN A 87 32.78 -3.72 12.82
CA GLN A 87 32.70 -3.35 11.42
C GLN A 87 31.86 -2.08 11.22
N HIS A 88 30.92 -1.80 12.12
CA HIS A 88 30.03 -0.65 12.08
C HIS A 88 30.07 0.13 13.41
N PRO A 89 31.17 0.92 13.66
CA PRO A 89 31.36 1.62 14.94
C PRO A 89 30.24 2.66 15.26
N PHE A 90 29.56 3.18 14.23
CA PHE A 90 28.45 4.13 14.35
C PHE A 90 27.08 3.45 14.42
N GLY A 91 27.03 2.11 14.51
CA GLY A 91 25.79 1.34 14.55
C GLY A 91 25.18 1.08 13.16
N HIS A 92 24.03 0.40 13.16
CA HIS A 92 23.36 -0.07 11.94
C HIS A 92 22.13 0.78 11.54
N GLY A 93 21.95 1.93 12.17
CA GLY A 93 20.75 2.77 11.96
C GLY A 93 20.47 3.17 10.51
N ARG A 94 21.52 3.29 9.67
CA ARG A 94 21.37 3.67 8.26
C ARG A 94 20.93 2.52 7.35
N MET A 95 20.97 1.26 7.82
CA MET A 95 20.52 0.09 7.05
C MET A 95 19.02 0.15 6.72
N GLU A 96 18.24 0.80 7.56
CA GLU A 96 16.83 1.10 7.29
C GLU A 96 16.64 1.88 6.00
N TYR A 97 17.39 2.96 5.84
CA TYR A 97 17.31 3.83 4.66
C TYR A 97 17.73 3.10 3.39
N PHE A 98 18.78 2.27 3.44
CA PHE A 98 19.18 1.45 2.30
C PHE A 98 18.10 0.46 1.88
N ALA A 99 17.47 -0.23 2.83
CA ALA A 99 16.37 -1.14 2.53
C ALA A 99 15.17 -0.40 1.91
N GLY A 100 14.79 0.75 2.48
CA GLY A 100 13.73 1.60 1.94
C GLY A 100 14.02 2.11 0.53
N LEU A 101 15.28 2.48 0.25
CA LEU A 101 15.71 2.95 -1.07
C LEU A 101 15.59 1.85 -2.12
N ILE A 102 16.01 0.61 -1.80
CA ILE A 102 15.88 -0.55 -2.70
C ILE A 102 14.39 -0.82 -3.00
N VAL A 103 13.54 -0.85 -1.97
CA VAL A 103 12.11 -1.10 -2.14
C VAL A 103 11.46 -0.01 -2.99
N SER A 104 11.75 1.26 -2.72
CA SER A 104 11.21 2.38 -3.51
C SER A 104 11.65 2.30 -4.97
N ALA A 105 12.90 1.90 -5.24
CA ALA A 105 13.40 1.70 -6.61
C ALA A 105 12.65 0.56 -7.32
N ILE A 106 12.42 -0.57 -6.65
CA ILE A 106 11.64 -1.69 -7.20
C ILE A 106 10.20 -1.26 -7.50
N ILE A 107 9.56 -0.53 -6.60
CA ILE A 107 8.20 0.00 -6.79
C ILE A 107 8.13 0.88 -8.05
N ILE A 108 9.10 1.76 -8.26
CA ILE A 108 9.15 2.63 -9.44
C ILE A 108 9.31 1.79 -10.72
N ILE A 109 10.20 0.79 -10.73
CA ILE A 109 10.41 -0.08 -11.89
C ILE A 109 9.09 -0.79 -12.26
N VAL A 110 8.41 -1.39 -11.28
CA VAL A 110 7.13 -2.08 -11.51
C VAL A 110 6.05 -1.11 -11.97
N ALA A 111 6.00 0.10 -11.42
CA ALA A 111 5.05 1.13 -11.87
C ALA A 111 5.29 1.55 -13.33
N ILE A 112 6.55 1.66 -13.75
CA ILE A 112 6.91 1.95 -15.16
C ILE A 112 6.45 0.80 -16.06
N GLU A 113 6.68 -0.45 -15.69
CA GLU A 113 6.22 -1.61 -16.47
C GLU A 113 4.70 -1.64 -16.63
N LEU A 114 3.96 -1.34 -15.54
CA LEU A 114 2.51 -1.24 -15.57
C LEU A 114 2.04 -0.08 -16.47
N ALA A 115 2.71 1.07 -16.39
CA ALA A 115 2.40 2.22 -17.24
C ALA A 115 2.63 1.89 -18.72
N VAL A 116 3.77 1.27 -19.06
CA VAL A 116 4.08 0.84 -20.43
C VAL A 116 3.06 -0.18 -20.94
N SER A 117 2.68 -1.16 -20.11
CA SER A 117 1.66 -2.16 -20.45
C SER A 117 0.29 -1.51 -20.67
N SER A 118 -0.08 -0.55 -19.84
CA SER A 118 -1.31 0.21 -19.98
C SER A 118 -1.36 1.03 -21.27
N VAL A 119 -0.24 1.73 -21.59
CA VAL A 119 -0.13 2.50 -22.84
C VAL A 119 -0.23 1.59 -24.05
N LYS A 120 0.44 0.43 -24.05
CA LYS A 120 0.33 -0.55 -25.13
C LYS A 120 -1.11 -1.01 -25.33
N LYS A 121 -1.82 -1.31 -24.26
CA LYS A 121 -3.23 -1.72 -24.29
C LYS A 121 -4.13 -0.62 -24.86
N ILE A 122 -3.89 0.65 -24.47
CA ILE A 122 -4.61 1.81 -25.01
C ILE A 122 -4.31 1.98 -26.50
N ALA A 123 -3.05 1.94 -26.90
CA ALA A 123 -2.63 2.13 -28.30
C ALA A 123 -3.14 1.02 -29.23
N ALA A 124 -3.22 -0.22 -28.73
CA ALA A 124 -3.80 -1.34 -29.47
C ALA A 124 -5.35 -1.31 -29.50
N GLY A 125 -6.00 -0.42 -28.73
CA GLY A 125 -7.45 -0.40 -28.58
C GLY A 125 -8.01 -1.66 -27.90
N GLU A 126 -7.16 -2.37 -27.14
CA GLU A 126 -7.55 -3.59 -26.48
C GLU A 126 -8.51 -3.32 -25.32
N THR A 127 -9.66 -3.95 -25.35
CA THR A 127 -10.66 -3.88 -24.27
C THR A 127 -10.58 -5.16 -23.45
N THR A 128 -10.74 -5.01 -22.13
CA THR A 128 -10.83 -6.18 -21.26
C THR A 128 -12.19 -6.87 -21.48
N ASP A 129 -12.13 -8.18 -21.71
CA ASP A 129 -13.33 -8.97 -21.97
C ASP A 129 -14.03 -9.35 -20.65
N TYR A 130 -15.11 -8.65 -20.35
CA TYR A 130 -16.02 -8.94 -19.24
C TYR A 130 -17.27 -9.72 -19.68
N SER A 131 -17.21 -10.50 -20.78
CA SER A 131 -18.33 -11.30 -21.28
C SER A 131 -18.72 -12.41 -20.27
N SER A 132 -17.73 -12.97 -19.56
CA SER A 132 -17.99 -13.93 -18.49
C SER A 132 -18.58 -13.24 -17.26
N THR A 133 -19.90 -13.40 -17.07
CA THR A 133 -20.60 -12.86 -15.88
C THR A 133 -19.99 -13.35 -14.56
N LYS A 134 -19.45 -14.57 -14.53
CA LYS A 134 -18.79 -15.12 -13.32
C LYS A 134 -17.48 -14.37 -13.01
N LEU A 135 -16.60 -14.19 -13.99
CA LEU A 135 -15.34 -13.47 -13.80
C LEU A 135 -15.57 -12.01 -13.45
N PHE A 136 -16.52 -11.36 -14.10
CA PHE A 136 -16.93 -10.00 -13.77
C PHE A 136 -17.44 -9.88 -12.34
N ALA A 137 -18.33 -10.78 -11.91
CA ALA A 137 -18.85 -10.78 -10.55
C ALA A 137 -17.73 -11.02 -9.50
N ILE A 138 -16.80 -11.95 -9.78
CA ILE A 138 -15.63 -12.18 -8.91
C ILE A 138 -14.78 -10.91 -8.80
N SER A 139 -14.49 -10.24 -9.93
CA SER A 139 -13.72 -8.98 -9.94
C SER A 139 -14.38 -7.92 -9.08
N LEU A 140 -15.67 -7.67 -9.26
CA LEU A 140 -16.41 -6.69 -8.46
C LEU A 140 -16.47 -7.06 -6.98
N THR A 141 -16.60 -8.35 -6.67
CA THR A 141 -16.62 -8.83 -5.28
C THR A 141 -15.27 -8.58 -4.60
N VAL A 142 -14.16 -8.95 -5.24
CA VAL A 142 -12.80 -8.74 -4.70
C VAL A 142 -12.51 -7.25 -4.51
N LEU A 143 -12.84 -6.42 -5.50
CA LEU A 143 -12.66 -4.97 -5.40
C LEU A 143 -13.57 -4.35 -4.32
N GLY A 144 -14.82 -4.77 -4.22
CA GLY A 144 -15.76 -4.31 -3.20
C GLY A 144 -15.30 -4.69 -1.78
N VAL A 145 -14.88 -5.94 -1.59
CA VAL A 145 -14.27 -6.39 -0.31
C VAL A 145 -13.01 -5.59 -0.01
N SER A 146 -12.19 -5.29 -1.02
CA SER A 146 -11.00 -4.46 -0.83
C SER A 146 -11.34 -3.08 -0.29
N ILE A 147 -12.35 -2.40 -0.83
CA ILE A 147 -12.82 -1.10 -0.31
C ILE A 147 -13.25 -1.22 1.16
N LEU A 148 -14.04 -2.25 1.49
CA LEU A 148 -14.51 -2.45 2.87
C LEU A 148 -13.33 -2.68 3.84
N VAL A 149 -12.34 -3.48 3.45
CA VAL A 149 -11.14 -3.71 4.26
C VAL A 149 -10.32 -2.41 4.40
N LYS A 150 -10.10 -1.66 3.32
CA LYS A 150 -9.36 -0.38 3.37
C LYS A 150 -10.11 0.69 4.19
N LEU A 151 -11.43 0.76 4.12
CA LEU A 151 -12.23 1.63 5.00
C LEU A 151 -12.08 1.22 6.47
N TRP A 152 -12.11 -0.08 6.75
CA TRP A 152 -11.85 -0.59 8.09
C TRP A 152 -10.45 -0.21 8.57
N MET A 153 -9.40 -0.36 7.73
CA MET A 153 -8.03 0.06 8.03
C MET A 153 -7.94 1.57 8.29
N THR A 154 -8.63 2.38 7.49
CA THR A 154 -8.72 3.84 7.70
C THR A 154 -9.27 4.18 9.09
N LEU A 155 -10.41 3.59 9.47
CA LEU A 155 -11.03 3.82 10.77
C LEU A 155 -10.16 3.32 11.92
N PHE A 156 -9.54 2.15 11.76
CA PHE A 156 -8.64 1.54 12.73
C PHE A 156 -7.41 2.41 12.98
N ASN A 157 -6.68 2.79 11.91
CA ASN A 157 -5.49 3.62 12.02
C ASN A 157 -5.82 5.03 12.54
N ARG A 158 -6.95 5.62 12.12
CA ARG A 158 -7.41 6.92 12.63
C ARG A 158 -7.70 6.88 14.12
N LYS A 159 -8.27 5.77 14.62
CA LYS A 159 -8.52 5.59 16.04
C LYS A 159 -7.22 5.46 16.84
N ILE A 160 -6.25 4.68 16.35
CA ILE A 160 -4.93 4.55 16.96
C ILE A 160 -4.20 5.90 16.94
N ALA A 161 -4.18 6.57 15.78
CA ALA A 161 -3.56 7.90 15.64
C ALA A 161 -4.03 8.87 16.71
N LYS A 162 -5.35 8.95 16.94
CA LYS A 162 -5.94 9.79 17.98
C LYS A 162 -5.57 9.34 19.38
N LYS A 163 -5.52 8.02 19.63
CA LYS A 163 -5.31 7.47 20.97
C LYS A 163 -3.88 7.68 21.46
N ILE A 164 -2.88 7.51 20.58
CA ILE A 164 -1.46 7.65 20.93
C ILE A 164 -0.81 8.93 20.36
N ASN A 165 -1.61 9.83 19.79
CA ASN A 165 -1.18 11.07 19.15
C ASN A 165 -0.06 10.80 18.10
N SER A 166 -0.29 9.82 17.20
CA SER A 166 0.68 9.36 16.21
C SER A 166 0.41 9.93 14.82
N VAL A 167 1.32 10.76 14.33
CA VAL A 167 1.28 11.29 12.96
C VAL A 167 1.40 10.17 11.92
N ALA A 168 2.27 9.18 12.18
CA ALA A 168 2.46 8.04 11.29
C ALA A 168 1.17 7.23 11.06
N ASN A 169 0.44 6.88 12.15
CA ASN A 169 -0.84 6.20 12.00
C ASN A 169 -1.91 7.08 11.32
N GLY A 170 -1.84 8.40 11.49
CA GLY A 170 -2.68 9.35 10.78
C GLY A 170 -2.42 9.34 9.28
N ALA A 171 -1.16 9.33 8.87
CA ALA A 171 -0.74 9.21 7.48
C ALA A 171 -1.19 7.88 6.86
N THR A 172 -0.99 6.75 7.54
CA THR A 172 -1.47 5.43 7.09
C THR A 172 -3.00 5.38 6.94
N ALA A 173 -3.73 6.11 7.78
CA ALA A 173 -5.19 6.18 7.65
C ALA A 173 -5.61 6.96 6.38
N LEU A 174 -4.91 8.04 6.04
CA LEU A 174 -5.16 8.81 4.82
C LEU A 174 -4.76 8.02 3.57
N ASP A 175 -3.65 7.31 3.61
CA ASP A 175 -3.17 6.41 2.56
C ASP A 175 -4.23 5.34 2.25
N SER A 176 -4.71 4.62 3.27
CA SER A 176 -5.79 3.63 3.11
C SER A 176 -7.09 4.23 2.54
N LEU A 177 -7.39 5.50 2.83
CA LEU A 177 -8.54 6.19 2.25
C LEU A 177 -8.30 6.52 0.76
N SER A 178 -7.08 6.94 0.39
CA SER A 178 -6.71 7.18 -1.01
C SER A 178 -6.82 5.91 -1.85
N ASP A 179 -6.44 4.75 -1.29
CA ASP A 179 -6.61 3.45 -1.94
C ASP A 179 -8.09 3.09 -2.16
N CYS A 180 -8.98 3.47 -1.24
CA CYS A 180 -10.42 3.30 -1.47
C CYS A 180 -10.88 4.07 -2.70
N VAL A 181 -10.40 5.31 -2.89
CA VAL A 181 -10.73 6.13 -4.06
C VAL A 181 -10.15 5.49 -5.33
N ALA A 182 -8.89 5.07 -5.32
CA ALA A 182 -8.26 4.40 -6.46
C ALA A 182 -9.02 3.12 -6.86
N THR A 183 -9.33 2.25 -5.90
CA THR A 183 -10.12 1.02 -6.15
C THR A 183 -11.53 1.35 -6.65
N ALA A 184 -12.16 2.42 -6.16
CA ALA A 184 -13.47 2.86 -6.64
C ALA A 184 -13.42 3.30 -8.13
N VAL A 185 -12.36 3.99 -8.54
CA VAL A 185 -12.13 4.34 -9.95
C VAL A 185 -11.97 3.08 -10.81
N VAL A 186 -11.20 2.08 -10.33
CA VAL A 186 -11.06 0.79 -11.02
C VAL A 186 -12.42 0.08 -11.18
N ILE A 187 -13.25 0.05 -10.13
CA ILE A 187 -14.61 -0.52 -10.19
C ILE A 187 -15.44 0.23 -11.22
N LEU A 188 -15.43 1.55 -11.20
CA LEU A 188 -16.20 2.38 -12.14
C LEU A 188 -15.78 2.08 -13.58
N CYS A 189 -14.47 2.04 -13.86
CA CYS A 189 -13.95 1.71 -15.19
C CYS A 189 -14.32 0.28 -15.61
N ALA A 190 -14.25 -0.70 -14.71
CA ALA A 190 -14.67 -2.08 -14.99
C ALA A 190 -16.16 -2.17 -15.35
N ILE A 191 -17.03 -1.44 -14.62
CA ILE A 191 -18.46 -1.38 -14.91
C ILE A 191 -18.70 -0.69 -16.27
N LEU A 192 -18.09 0.47 -16.50
CA LEU A 192 -18.23 1.21 -17.76
C LEU A 192 -17.73 0.41 -18.96
N SER A 193 -16.64 -0.37 -18.82
CA SER A 193 -16.11 -1.23 -19.88
C SER A 193 -17.11 -2.28 -20.36
N LYS A 194 -18.06 -2.67 -19.53
CA LYS A 194 -19.14 -3.59 -19.92
C LYS A 194 -20.19 -2.95 -20.82
N PHE A 195 -20.41 -1.64 -20.67
CA PHE A 195 -21.43 -0.90 -21.41
C PHE A 195 -20.85 -0.14 -22.62
N ILE A 196 -19.63 0.37 -22.49
CA ILE A 196 -18.96 1.16 -23.51
C ILE A 196 -17.95 0.28 -24.23
N LYS A 197 -18.33 -0.23 -25.40
CA LYS A 197 -17.43 -1.08 -26.22
C LYS A 197 -16.51 -0.19 -27.06
N GLY A 198 -15.28 -0.66 -27.30
CA GLY A 198 -14.33 0.02 -28.18
C GLY A 198 -13.49 1.11 -27.50
N VAL A 199 -13.69 1.39 -26.21
CA VAL A 199 -12.83 2.28 -25.44
C VAL A 199 -12.01 1.47 -24.45
N PRO A 200 -10.67 1.58 -24.42
CA PRO A 200 -9.79 0.82 -23.55
C PRO A 200 -9.77 1.39 -22.10
N LEU A 201 -10.95 1.44 -21.46
CA LEU A 201 -11.12 2.06 -20.14
C LEU A 201 -10.25 1.41 -19.06
N ASP A 202 -10.03 0.10 -19.14
CA ASP A 202 -9.16 -0.62 -18.23
C ASP A 202 -7.69 -0.18 -18.37
N GLY A 203 -7.21 0.00 -19.60
CA GLY A 203 -5.88 0.56 -19.86
C GLY A 203 -5.73 1.97 -19.29
N ILE A 204 -6.77 2.82 -19.45
CA ILE A 204 -6.75 4.19 -18.90
C ILE A 204 -6.71 4.16 -17.36
N ALA A 205 -7.56 3.35 -16.72
CA ALA A 205 -7.55 3.19 -15.26
C ALA A 205 -6.22 2.63 -14.76
N GLY A 206 -5.69 1.61 -15.44
CA GLY A 206 -4.36 1.02 -15.12
C GLY A 206 -3.23 2.04 -15.21
N LEU A 207 -3.25 2.91 -16.24
CA LEU A 207 -2.27 3.98 -16.40
C LEU A 207 -2.36 5.02 -15.26
N LEU A 208 -3.55 5.43 -14.87
CA LEU A 208 -3.75 6.37 -13.76
C LEU A 208 -3.21 5.80 -12.45
N VAL A 209 -3.50 4.52 -12.16
CA VAL A 209 -2.98 3.85 -10.95
C VAL A 209 -1.46 3.69 -11.04
N ALA A 210 -0.91 3.31 -12.19
CA ALA A 210 0.54 3.18 -12.38
C ALA A 210 1.28 4.52 -12.17
N ILE A 211 0.74 5.63 -12.66
CA ILE A 211 1.29 6.98 -12.42
C ILE A 211 1.25 7.31 -10.92
N PHE A 212 0.16 6.98 -10.25
CA PHE A 212 0.04 7.19 -8.81
C PHE A 212 1.10 6.40 -8.03
N ILE A 213 1.30 5.11 -8.37
CA ILE A 213 2.34 4.26 -7.77
C ILE A 213 3.75 4.83 -8.03
N ALA A 214 4.02 5.27 -9.27
CA ALA A 214 5.31 5.89 -9.62
C ALA A 214 5.57 7.16 -8.81
N TYR A 215 4.55 8.00 -8.65
CA TYR A 215 4.63 9.21 -7.84
C TYR A 215 4.92 8.91 -6.36
N THR A 216 4.20 7.98 -5.75
CA THR A 216 4.40 7.59 -4.34
C THR A 216 5.77 6.95 -4.14
N GLY A 217 6.21 6.07 -5.06
CA GLY A 217 7.55 5.49 -5.05
C GLY A 217 8.66 6.52 -5.17
N ALA A 218 8.53 7.50 -6.09
CA ALA A 218 9.48 8.58 -6.27
C ALA A 218 9.54 9.52 -5.05
N SER A 219 8.40 9.84 -4.45
CA SER A 219 8.32 10.64 -3.23
C SER A 219 9.00 9.94 -2.06
N SER A 220 8.76 8.64 -1.89
CA SER A 220 9.42 7.81 -0.87
C SER A 220 10.93 7.76 -1.09
N LEU A 221 11.38 7.52 -2.34
CA LEU A 221 12.79 7.48 -2.71
C LEU A 221 13.49 8.80 -2.35
N LYS A 222 12.87 9.94 -2.72
CA LYS A 222 13.39 11.28 -2.42
C LYS A 222 13.51 11.49 -0.91
N SER A 223 12.45 11.21 -0.15
CA SER A 223 12.47 11.40 1.32
C SER A 223 13.57 10.58 1.98
N ILE A 224 13.79 9.34 1.54
CA ILE A 224 14.84 8.46 2.07
C ILE A 224 16.23 8.99 1.65
N ALA A 225 16.39 9.44 0.41
CA ALA A 225 17.65 10.02 -0.07
C ALA A 225 18.01 11.29 0.71
N ASP A 226 17.06 12.18 0.97
CA ASP A 226 17.27 13.40 1.75
C ASP A 226 17.74 13.06 3.19
N LEU A 227 17.17 12.05 3.82
CA LEU A 227 17.60 11.55 5.14
C LEU A 227 19.02 10.96 5.11
N LEU A 228 19.40 10.25 4.05
CA LEU A 228 20.75 9.70 3.88
C LEU A 228 21.80 10.81 3.66
N LEU A 229 21.43 11.87 2.94
CA LEU A 229 22.27 13.02 2.67
C LEU A 229 22.40 13.99 3.86
N GLY A 230 21.62 13.78 4.92
CA GLY A 230 21.71 14.57 6.14
C GLY A 230 20.84 15.83 6.11
N ALA A 231 19.63 15.73 5.57
CA ALA A 231 18.65 16.82 5.69
C ALA A 231 18.47 17.22 7.17
N PRO A 232 18.35 18.54 7.47
CA PRO A 232 18.15 18.97 8.85
C PRO A 232 16.83 18.37 9.38
N PRO A 233 16.79 17.98 10.66
CA PRO A 233 15.53 17.56 11.28
C PRO A 233 14.55 18.73 11.31
N ASP A 234 13.27 18.46 11.00
CA ASP A 234 12.16 19.41 11.10
C ASP A 234 11.94 19.90 12.55
#